data_16b6248eb0a51a6508e790c1e739e88e
#
_entry.id   16b6248eb0a51a6508e790c1e739e88e
#
_cell.length_a   1.000
_cell.length_b   1.000
_cell.length_c   1.000
_cell.angle_alpha   90.00
_cell.angle_beta   90.00
_cell.angle_gamma   90.00
#
_symmetry.space_group_name_H-M   'P 1'
#
loop_
_entity.id
_entity.type
_entity.pdbx_description
1 polymer ?
#
loop_
_entity_poly.entity_id
_entity_poly.type
_entity_poly.pdbx_seq_one_letter_code
_entity_poly.pdbx_strand_id
1 'polypeptide(L)'
;MKAITLLSLVLTFALSLASLRADEAASFQVKVPEMTCSNCAWSVTEELKKVEHVTEVFVDPKTKVAIFSFDTAEAANEKAVLAAVKQAGYQGSGYAKLKTTFAEAKAALSKS
;
A
#
# COMPACT_ATOMS: atom_id res chain seq x y z
N MET A 1 -40.90 26.78 7.56
CA MET A 1 -40.99 25.32 7.66
C MET A 1 -40.38 24.58 6.46
N LYS A 2 -40.63 25.06 5.26
CA LYS A 2 -40.09 24.40 4.05
C LYS A 2 -38.57 24.51 3.95
N ALA A 3 -37.98 25.56 4.48
CA ALA A 3 -36.54 25.76 4.45
C ALA A 3 -35.77 24.73 5.32
N ILE A 4 -36.36 24.28 6.40
CA ILE A 4 -35.75 23.33 7.31
C ILE A 4 -35.62 21.95 6.67
N THR A 5 -36.59 21.56 5.88
CA THR A 5 -36.58 20.27 5.19
C THR A 5 -35.48 20.20 4.13
N LEU A 6 -35.26 21.31 3.43
CA LEU A 6 -34.22 21.39 2.42
C LEU A 6 -32.82 21.32 3.03
N LEU A 7 -32.64 21.96 4.17
CA LEU A 7 -31.37 21.94 4.88
C LEU A 7 -30.97 20.54 5.31
N SER A 8 -31.95 19.77 5.79
CA SER A 8 -31.74 18.39 6.22
C SER A 8 -31.27 17.49 5.07
N LEU A 9 -31.81 17.71 3.89
CA LEU A 9 -31.46 16.94 2.71
C LEU A 9 -30.01 17.17 2.26
N VAL A 10 -29.58 18.42 2.32
CA VAL A 10 -28.23 18.80 1.95
C VAL A 10 -27.20 18.16 2.88
N LEU A 11 -27.51 18.12 4.15
CA LEU A 11 -26.61 17.54 5.14
C LEU A 11 -26.39 16.03 4.92
N THR A 12 -27.44 15.33 4.57
CA THR A 12 -27.39 13.90 4.30
C THR A 12 -26.52 13.58 3.09
N PHE A 13 -26.59 14.42 2.08
CA PHE A 13 -25.81 14.24 0.87
C PHE A 13 -24.30 14.42 1.13
N ALA A 14 -23.94 15.39 1.96
CA ALA A 14 -22.54 15.65 2.29
C ALA A 14 -21.89 14.46 3.01
N LEU A 15 -22.62 13.77 3.87
CA LEU A 15 -22.13 12.61 4.58
C LEU A 15 -21.87 11.42 3.65
N SER A 16 -22.69 11.29 2.61
CA SER A 16 -22.51 10.19 1.63
C SER A 16 -21.24 10.33 0.84
N LEU A 17 -20.82 11.54 0.51
CA LEU A 17 -19.59 11.78 -0.24
C LEU A 17 -18.33 11.46 0.57
N ALA A 18 -18.38 11.65 1.88
CA ALA A 18 -17.23 11.37 2.74
C ALA A 18 -16.88 9.89 2.81
N SER A 19 -17.86 8.99 2.70
CA SER A 19 -17.62 7.55 2.78
C SER A 19 -17.01 6.96 1.50
N LEU A 20 -17.09 7.63 0.37
CA LEU A 20 -16.53 7.14 -0.89
C LEU A 20 -15.01 7.21 -0.96
N ARG A 21 -14.38 7.99 -0.10
CA ARG A 21 -12.92 8.17 -0.12
C ARG A 21 -12.14 7.05 0.57
N ALA A 22 -12.82 6.22 1.34
CA ALA A 22 -12.17 5.19 2.14
C ALA A 22 -11.60 4.03 1.32
N ASP A 23 -12.01 3.87 0.04
CA ASP A 23 -11.69 2.70 -0.77
C ASP A 23 -10.69 2.95 -1.90
N GLU A 24 -10.03 4.11 -1.94
CA GLU A 24 -9.22 4.49 -3.11
C GLU A 24 -7.86 3.81 -3.19
N ALA A 25 -7.17 3.67 -2.09
CA ALA A 25 -5.83 3.08 -2.10
C ALA A 25 -5.70 2.00 -1.05
N ALA A 26 -4.91 0.99 -1.35
CA ALA A 26 -4.64 -0.08 -0.40
C ALA A 26 -3.15 -0.33 -0.32
N SER A 27 -2.64 -0.46 0.89
CA SER A 27 -1.24 -0.72 1.15
C SER A 27 -1.04 -2.13 1.65
N PHE A 28 0.07 -2.73 1.26
CA PHE A 28 0.39 -4.12 1.53
C PHE A 28 1.84 -4.24 1.95
N GLN A 29 2.20 -5.38 2.50
CA GLN A 29 3.58 -5.70 2.84
C GLN A 29 3.94 -7.09 2.35
N VAL A 30 5.22 -7.29 2.13
CA VAL A 30 5.80 -8.61 1.85
C VAL A 30 7.14 -8.69 2.57
N LYS A 31 7.47 -9.87 3.08
CA LYS A 31 8.75 -10.11 3.74
C LYS A 31 9.73 -10.67 2.74
N VAL A 32 10.97 -10.20 2.80
CA VAL A 32 12.06 -10.65 1.93
C VAL A 32 13.23 -11.05 2.82
N PRO A 33 13.20 -12.25 3.43
CA PRO A 33 14.18 -12.65 4.45
C PRO A 33 15.63 -12.64 4.00
N GLU A 34 15.88 -12.84 2.71
CA GLU A 34 17.24 -12.88 2.16
C GLU A 34 17.82 -11.51 1.86
N MET A 35 17.02 -10.47 1.97
CA MET A 35 17.46 -9.11 1.71
C MET A 35 18.28 -8.59 2.89
N THR A 36 19.58 -8.35 2.68
CA THR A 36 20.50 -8.00 3.76
C THR A 36 21.31 -6.73 3.54
N CYS A 37 21.16 -6.08 2.38
CA CYS A 37 21.98 -4.91 2.04
C CYS A 37 21.16 -3.82 1.35
N SER A 38 21.73 -2.63 1.26
CA SER A 38 21.07 -1.48 0.61
C SER A 38 20.83 -1.73 -0.88
N ASN A 39 21.78 -2.35 -1.56
CA ASN A 39 21.64 -2.69 -2.98
C ASN A 39 20.53 -3.72 -3.19
N CYS A 40 20.38 -4.64 -2.25
CA CYS A 40 19.29 -5.62 -2.28
C CYS A 40 17.94 -4.92 -2.20
N ALA A 41 17.82 -3.98 -1.27
CA ALA A 41 16.60 -3.20 -1.10
C ALA A 41 16.30 -2.38 -2.35
N TRP A 42 17.33 -1.81 -2.97
CA TRP A 42 17.17 -1.04 -4.19
C TRP A 42 16.64 -1.91 -5.33
N SER A 43 17.18 -3.10 -5.50
CA SER A 43 16.73 -4.03 -6.54
C SER A 43 15.26 -4.42 -6.37
N VAL A 44 14.86 -4.73 -5.14
CA VAL A 44 13.47 -5.05 -4.82
C VAL A 44 12.56 -3.86 -5.10
N THR A 45 13.00 -2.67 -4.70
CA THR A 45 12.26 -1.42 -4.94
C THR A 45 12.01 -1.23 -6.45
N GLU A 46 13.04 -1.38 -7.27
CA GLU A 46 12.92 -1.17 -8.70
C GLU A 46 11.98 -2.16 -9.37
N GLU A 47 12.03 -3.42 -8.96
CA GLU A 47 11.14 -4.42 -9.51
C GLU A 47 9.68 -4.21 -9.06
N LEU A 48 9.46 -3.82 -7.80
CA LEU A 48 8.12 -3.54 -7.32
C LEU A 48 7.48 -2.33 -8.02
N LYS A 49 8.29 -1.34 -8.37
CA LYS A 49 7.79 -0.17 -9.11
C LYS A 49 7.27 -0.52 -10.49
N LYS A 50 7.70 -1.64 -11.06
CA LYS A 50 7.26 -2.09 -12.38
C LYS A 50 5.91 -2.80 -12.33
N VAL A 51 5.44 -3.18 -11.16
CA VAL A 51 4.14 -3.84 -11.01
C VAL A 51 3.02 -2.85 -11.34
N GLU A 52 2.07 -3.27 -12.16
CA GLU A 52 0.95 -2.43 -12.56
C GLU A 52 0.17 -1.95 -11.34
N HIS A 53 -0.25 -0.69 -11.37
CA HIS A 53 -1.06 -0.04 -10.34
C HIS A 53 -0.35 0.21 -9.02
N VAL A 54 0.94 -0.11 -8.92
CA VAL A 54 1.74 0.24 -7.74
C VAL A 54 2.09 1.73 -7.81
N THR A 55 1.74 2.48 -6.77
CA THR A 55 1.93 3.93 -6.70
C THR A 55 3.08 4.32 -5.78
N GLU A 56 3.33 3.55 -4.74
CA GLU A 56 4.38 3.84 -3.76
C GLU A 56 5.06 2.56 -3.32
N VAL A 57 6.37 2.64 -3.11
CA VAL A 57 7.17 1.50 -2.64
C VAL A 57 8.19 2.00 -1.62
N PHE A 58 8.35 1.27 -0.53
CA PHE A 58 9.43 1.49 0.42
C PHE A 58 9.93 0.13 0.90
N VAL A 59 11.24 -0.09 0.82
CA VAL A 59 11.86 -1.36 1.20
C VAL A 59 12.92 -1.09 2.28
N ASP A 60 12.79 -1.81 3.39
CA ASP A 60 13.70 -1.66 4.52
C ASP A 60 14.56 -2.92 4.68
N PRO A 61 15.87 -2.84 4.43
CA PRO A 61 16.75 -4.00 4.57
C PRO A 61 16.98 -4.42 6.02
N LYS A 62 16.76 -3.53 6.98
CA LYS A 62 16.95 -3.87 8.40
C LYS A 62 15.88 -4.82 8.91
N THR A 63 14.63 -4.53 8.62
CA THR A 63 13.51 -5.38 9.01
C THR A 63 13.19 -6.44 7.98
N LYS A 64 13.77 -6.31 6.78
CA LYS A 64 13.56 -7.23 5.64
C LYS A 64 12.11 -7.23 5.17
N VAL A 65 11.48 -6.08 5.23
CA VAL A 65 10.09 -5.88 4.84
C VAL A 65 10.02 -4.86 3.70
N ALA A 66 9.21 -5.17 2.71
CA ALA A 66 8.85 -4.23 1.65
C ALA A 66 7.38 -3.85 1.83
N ILE A 67 7.09 -2.56 1.77
CA ILE A 67 5.72 -2.07 1.77
C ILE A 67 5.45 -1.32 0.48
N PHE A 68 4.22 -1.38 0.02
CA PHE A 68 3.84 -0.78 -1.26
C PHE A 68 2.34 -0.52 -1.28
N SER A 69 1.92 0.40 -2.13
CA SER A 69 0.50 0.74 -2.30
C SER A 69 0.07 0.48 -3.73
N PHE A 70 -1.16 -0.01 -3.87
CA PHE A 70 -1.85 -0.03 -5.16
C PHE A 70 -2.81 1.15 -5.22
N ASP A 71 -3.11 1.63 -6.42
CA ASP A 71 -4.03 2.75 -6.61
C ASP A 71 -5.45 2.41 -6.16
N THR A 72 -5.84 1.12 -6.23
CA THR A 72 -7.09 0.63 -5.67
C THR A 72 -6.87 -0.74 -5.03
N ALA A 73 -7.74 -1.12 -4.09
CA ALA A 73 -7.67 -2.43 -3.46
C ALA A 73 -7.92 -3.56 -4.48
N GLU A 74 -8.73 -3.30 -5.49
CA GLU A 74 -9.04 -4.29 -6.52
C GLU A 74 -7.85 -4.58 -7.45
N ALA A 75 -6.97 -3.61 -7.62
CA ALA A 75 -5.79 -3.77 -8.46
C ALA A 75 -4.69 -4.60 -7.79
N ALA A 76 -4.80 -4.85 -6.49
CA ALA A 76 -3.80 -5.60 -5.74
C ALA A 76 -3.62 -7.00 -6.31
N ASN A 77 -2.37 -7.37 -6.56
CA ASN A 77 -2.04 -8.65 -7.22
C ASN A 77 -0.83 -9.28 -6.53
N GLU A 78 -1.11 -10.25 -5.67
CA GLU A 78 -0.08 -10.96 -4.93
C GLU A 78 0.92 -11.66 -5.85
N LYS A 79 0.44 -12.32 -6.91
CA LYS A 79 1.32 -13.02 -7.85
C LYS A 79 2.30 -12.09 -8.52
N ALA A 80 1.84 -10.92 -8.93
CA ALA A 80 2.69 -9.92 -9.56
C ALA A 80 3.76 -9.40 -8.60
N VAL A 81 3.39 -9.19 -7.34
CA VAL A 81 4.33 -8.74 -6.30
C VAL A 81 5.40 -9.81 -6.04
N LEU A 82 4.98 -11.04 -5.86
CA LEU A 82 5.93 -12.14 -5.60
C LEU A 82 6.83 -12.38 -6.81
N ALA A 83 6.30 -12.25 -8.02
CA ALA A 83 7.10 -12.35 -9.24
C ALA A 83 8.14 -11.23 -9.32
N ALA A 84 7.78 -10.02 -8.91
CA ALA A 84 8.70 -8.88 -8.89
C ALA A 84 9.86 -9.12 -7.92
N VAL A 85 9.56 -9.61 -6.73
CA VAL A 85 10.58 -9.94 -5.73
C VAL A 85 11.52 -11.04 -6.27
N LYS A 86 10.95 -12.04 -6.92
CA LYS A 86 11.75 -13.11 -7.53
C LYS A 86 12.64 -12.59 -8.64
N GLN A 87 12.14 -11.66 -9.43
CA GLN A 87 12.90 -11.03 -10.51
C GLN A 87 14.10 -10.26 -9.95
N ALA A 88 13.97 -9.70 -8.75
CA ALA A 88 15.06 -9.04 -8.05
C ALA A 88 16.11 -10.04 -7.51
N GLY A 89 15.81 -11.32 -7.55
CA GLY A 89 16.72 -12.38 -7.08
C GLY A 89 16.41 -12.89 -5.68
N TYR A 90 15.22 -12.64 -5.16
CA TYR A 90 14.85 -13.02 -3.80
C TYR A 90 13.50 -13.73 -3.77
N GLN A 91 13.16 -14.31 -2.63
CA GLN A 91 11.86 -14.89 -2.40
C GLN A 91 11.07 -14.04 -1.43
N GLY A 92 9.82 -13.70 -1.81
CA GLY A 92 8.91 -13.00 -0.95
C GLY A 92 8.02 -13.97 -0.18
N SER A 93 7.60 -13.56 1.02
CA SER A 93 6.67 -14.32 1.84
C SER A 93 5.86 -13.35 2.70
N GLY A 94 4.81 -13.86 3.34
CA GLY A 94 4.02 -13.06 4.27
C GLY A 94 3.31 -11.88 3.63
N TYR A 95 2.84 -12.03 2.39
CA TYR A 95 2.04 -11.01 1.74
C TYR A 95 0.78 -10.74 2.55
N ALA A 96 0.57 -9.50 2.94
CA ALA A 96 -0.56 -9.14 3.77
C ALA A 96 -0.95 -7.68 3.55
N LYS A 97 -2.24 -7.42 3.70
CA LYS A 97 -2.75 -6.05 3.65
C LYS A 97 -2.39 -5.33 4.95
N LEU A 98 -1.90 -4.10 4.83
CA LEU A 98 -1.60 -3.27 5.99
C LEU A 98 -2.89 -2.73 6.60
N LYS A 99 -2.90 -2.63 7.92
CA LYS A 99 -4.00 -2.01 8.66
C LYS A 99 -3.87 -0.50 8.75
N THR A 100 -2.66 0.00 8.50
CA THR A 100 -2.34 1.43 8.53
C THR A 100 -2.14 1.96 7.12
N THR A 101 -1.96 3.26 7.00
CA THR A 101 -1.62 3.87 5.71
C THR A 101 -0.16 3.56 5.36
N PHE A 102 0.18 3.74 4.09
CA PHE A 102 1.56 3.58 3.64
C PHE A 102 2.50 4.51 4.42
N ALA A 103 2.11 5.77 4.61
CA ALA A 103 2.92 6.73 5.33
C ALA A 103 3.19 6.32 6.78
N GLU A 104 2.19 5.78 7.46
CA GLU A 104 2.34 5.31 8.83
C GLU A 104 3.25 4.09 8.92
N ALA A 105 3.08 3.15 7.99
CA ALA A 105 3.93 1.96 7.95
C ALA A 105 5.38 2.31 7.64
N LYS A 106 5.61 3.23 6.71
CA LYS A 106 6.94 3.70 6.37
C LYS A 106 7.61 4.37 7.57
N ALA A 107 6.87 5.21 8.28
CA ALA A 107 7.38 5.87 9.48
C ALA A 107 7.76 4.86 10.57
N ALA A 108 6.95 3.83 10.75
CA ALA A 108 7.23 2.79 11.73
C ALA A 108 8.51 2.03 11.39
N LEU A 109 8.71 1.68 10.11
CA LEU A 109 9.92 1.00 9.67
C LEU A 109 11.16 1.88 9.80
N SER A 110 11.01 3.16 9.53
CA SER A 110 12.13 4.11 9.61
C SER A 110 12.65 4.32 11.03
N LYS A 111 11.82 4.03 12.03
CA LYS A 111 12.21 4.14 13.44
C LYS A 111 12.93 2.91 13.99
N SER A 112 12.92 1.82 13.27
CA SER A 112 13.49 0.54 13.73
C SER A 112 15.02 0.48 13.67
#